data_17c8cb184bf9d7c539a8a075f9d07950
#
_entry.id   17c8cb184bf9d7c539a8a075f9d07950
#
_cell.length_a   1.000
_cell.length_b   1.000
_cell.length_c   1.000
_cell.angle_alpha   90.00
_cell.angle_beta   90.00
_cell.angle_gamma   90.00
#
_symmetry.space_group_name_H-M   'P 1'
#
loop_
_entity.id
_entity.type
_entity.pdbx_description
1 polymer ?
#
loop_
_entity_poly.entity_id
_entity_poly.type
_entity_poly.pdbx_seq_one_letter_code
_entity_poly.pdbx_strand_id
1 'polypeptide(L)'
;MNVGYVHTFEVPENNIDKGRLKVSVVNEENVPIKGAAVRLSYTGNPDNIIGESGTDGDGISIFNDLRTPPIEYSMEPGNRQPFSEYDIAVSAPGFDNVNISGSDMFSGELSIQNVRMSAMDSSQNNIVIPVNTLYGDYPPKIDEEEIKPMGQSGEIVLDRVVVPEIVVVHDGPPKDTEADNYYVTYKDYIKNVASSEIYSTWPRQTIEANVLAIMSFTLNRVYTCLLY
;
A
#
# COMPACT_ATOMS: atom_id res chain seq x y z
N MET A 1 11.94 -21.74 -11.34
CA MET A 1 12.75 -21.17 -10.26
C MET A 1 12.99 -19.70 -10.62
N ASN A 2 12.11 -18.81 -10.16
CA ASN A 2 12.32 -17.37 -10.29
C ASN A 2 13.09 -16.92 -9.04
N VAL A 3 14.36 -16.61 -9.24
CA VAL A 3 15.17 -15.98 -8.22
C VAL A 3 14.73 -14.52 -8.17
N GLY A 4 13.92 -14.17 -7.16
CA GLY A 4 13.57 -12.79 -6.88
C GLY A 4 14.86 -12.02 -6.61
N TYR A 5 15.10 -10.99 -7.41
CA TYR A 5 16.16 -10.03 -7.16
C TYR A 5 15.76 -9.21 -5.92
N VAL A 6 16.44 -9.48 -4.82
CA VAL A 6 16.40 -8.59 -3.65
C VAL A 6 17.28 -7.39 -4.02
N HIS A 7 16.64 -6.28 -4.38
CA HIS A 7 17.34 -5.01 -4.55
C HIS A 7 17.60 -4.40 -3.17
N THR A 8 18.76 -4.66 -2.59
CA THR A 8 19.29 -3.81 -1.51
C THR A 8 19.69 -2.47 -2.13
N PHE A 9 18.85 -1.46 -2.00
CA PHE A 9 19.16 -0.15 -2.50
C PHE A 9 19.92 0.64 -1.43
N GLU A 10 21.25 0.69 -1.57
CA GLU A 10 22.06 1.64 -0.80
C GLU A 10 21.95 3.03 -1.44
N VAL A 11 21.20 3.93 -0.79
CA VAL A 11 21.18 5.34 -1.18
C VAL A 11 22.60 5.91 -0.99
N PRO A 12 23.20 6.54 -2.02
CA PRO A 12 24.52 7.16 -1.90
C PRO A 12 24.54 8.16 -0.74
N GLU A 13 25.56 8.13 0.11
CA GLU A 13 25.63 8.95 1.33
C GLU A 13 25.50 10.46 1.13
N ASN A 14 25.74 10.95 -0.08
CA ASN A 14 25.76 12.39 -0.38
C ASN A 14 24.40 12.98 -0.76
N ASN A 15 23.33 12.19 -0.83
CA ASN A 15 22.01 12.67 -1.27
C ASN A 15 20.90 11.85 -0.59
N ILE A 16 20.81 11.99 0.74
CA ILE A 16 19.88 11.23 1.58
C ILE A 16 18.92 12.21 2.23
N ASP A 17 17.64 11.97 2.00
CA ASP A 17 16.56 12.57 2.73
C ASP A 17 16.11 11.69 3.88
N LYS A 18 15.06 12.13 4.60
CA LYS A 18 14.52 11.44 5.76
C LYS A 18 13.01 11.37 5.70
N GLY A 19 12.49 10.21 6.04
CA GLY A 19 11.07 9.95 6.27
C GLY A 19 10.79 9.58 7.71
N ARG A 20 9.53 9.32 8.02
CA ARG A 20 9.04 8.88 9.33
C ARG A 20 8.12 7.69 9.18
N LEU A 21 8.11 6.83 10.19
CA LEU A 21 7.19 5.69 10.26
C LEU A 21 6.42 5.72 11.59
N LYS A 22 5.10 5.60 11.48
CA LYS A 22 4.21 5.33 12.61
C LYS A 22 3.71 3.90 12.51
N VAL A 23 3.97 3.08 13.51
CA VAL A 23 3.40 1.74 13.64
C VAL A 23 2.30 1.77 14.68
N SER A 24 1.09 1.32 14.32
CA SER A 24 -0.05 1.19 15.23
C SER A 24 -0.36 -0.28 15.43
N VAL A 25 -0.26 -0.75 16.68
CA VAL A 25 -0.42 -2.17 17.01
C VAL A 25 -1.67 -2.38 17.86
N VAL A 26 -2.58 -3.21 17.37
CA VAL A 26 -3.83 -3.57 18.04
C VAL A 26 -4.03 -5.09 18.04
N ASN A 27 -4.88 -5.58 18.95
CA ASN A 27 -5.35 -6.97 18.91
C ASN A 27 -6.55 -7.16 17.95
N GLU A 28 -7.13 -8.35 17.87
CA GLU A 28 -8.26 -8.68 17.00
C GLU A 28 -9.52 -7.87 17.32
N GLU A 29 -9.70 -7.44 18.57
CA GLU A 29 -10.81 -6.59 19.03
C GLU A 29 -10.53 -5.09 18.85
N ASN A 30 -9.45 -4.71 18.15
CA ASN A 30 -8.97 -3.33 17.96
C ASN A 30 -8.55 -2.63 19.27
N VAL A 31 -8.18 -3.38 20.30
CA VAL A 31 -7.61 -2.81 21.54
C VAL A 31 -6.10 -2.57 21.32
N PRO A 32 -5.59 -1.36 21.65
CA PRO A 32 -4.17 -1.06 21.55
C PRO A 32 -3.30 -1.98 22.41
N ILE A 33 -2.18 -2.44 21.84
CA ILE A 33 -1.21 -3.27 22.56
C ILE A 33 -0.05 -2.38 23.02
N LYS A 34 0.04 -2.12 24.31
CA LYS A 34 1.13 -1.38 24.93
C LYS A 34 2.36 -2.27 25.12
N GLY A 35 3.55 -1.72 24.84
CA GLY A 35 4.83 -2.39 25.09
C GLY A 35 5.16 -3.48 24.07
N ALA A 36 4.45 -3.54 22.94
CA ALA A 36 4.88 -4.36 21.81
C ALA A 36 6.23 -3.87 21.29
N ALA A 37 7.19 -4.77 21.13
CA ALA A 37 8.49 -4.45 20.57
C ALA A 37 8.36 -4.35 19.04
N VAL A 38 8.75 -3.20 18.48
CA VAL A 38 8.79 -2.94 17.04
C VAL A 38 10.24 -2.80 16.64
N ARG A 39 10.71 -3.63 15.70
CA ARG A 39 12.07 -3.62 15.15
C ARG A 39 12.04 -3.30 13.68
N LEU A 40 13.00 -2.49 13.24
CA LEU A 40 13.19 -2.13 11.84
C LEU A 40 14.53 -2.64 11.33
N SER A 41 14.51 -3.11 10.08
CA SER A 41 15.70 -3.40 9.29
C SER A 41 15.46 -2.95 7.84
N TYR A 42 16.50 -2.86 7.02
CA TYR A 42 16.30 -2.70 5.57
C TYR A 42 15.78 -4.00 4.98
N THR A 43 14.87 -3.89 4.00
CA THR A 43 14.33 -5.05 3.29
C THR A 43 15.46 -5.89 2.68
N GLY A 44 15.39 -7.20 2.94
CA GLY A 44 16.42 -8.16 2.53
C GLY A 44 17.60 -8.29 3.51
N ASN A 45 17.64 -7.54 4.63
CA ASN A 45 18.66 -7.65 5.66
C ASN A 45 18.05 -7.67 7.07
N PRO A 46 17.20 -8.64 7.40
CA PRO A 46 16.43 -8.68 8.65
C PRO A 46 17.28 -8.80 9.91
N ASP A 47 18.51 -9.30 9.81
CA ASP A 47 19.42 -9.47 10.96
C ASP A 47 20.09 -8.14 11.36
N ASN A 48 20.09 -7.13 10.48
CA ASN A 48 20.67 -5.82 10.76
C ASN A 48 19.60 -4.85 11.25
N ILE A 49 19.33 -4.88 12.57
CA ILE A 49 18.36 -3.99 13.21
C ILE A 49 18.89 -2.56 13.21
N ILE A 50 18.19 -1.64 12.55
CA ILE A 50 18.52 -0.22 12.46
C ILE A 50 17.71 0.65 13.42
N GLY A 51 16.62 0.12 13.98
CA GLY A 51 15.78 0.79 14.95
C GLY A 51 14.95 -0.19 15.77
N GLU A 52 14.79 0.10 17.05
CA GLU A 52 13.90 -0.66 17.95
C GLU A 52 13.17 0.31 18.88
N SER A 53 11.86 0.11 19.05
CA SER A 53 11.04 0.91 19.96
C SER A 53 9.86 0.09 20.47
N GLY A 54 9.39 0.41 21.68
CA GLY A 54 8.15 -0.16 22.23
C GLY A 54 6.94 0.73 21.90
N THR A 55 5.76 0.11 21.76
CA THR A 55 4.51 0.86 21.62
C THR A 55 4.10 1.53 22.93
N ASP A 56 3.52 2.71 22.85
CA ASP A 56 2.96 3.47 23.98
C ASP A 56 1.58 2.95 24.45
N GLY A 57 0.88 3.74 25.29
CA GLY A 57 -0.45 3.39 25.81
C GLY A 57 -1.53 3.29 24.75
N ASP A 58 -1.35 3.95 23.63
CA ASP A 58 -2.25 3.95 22.48
C ASP A 58 -1.85 2.91 21.41
N GLY A 59 -0.87 2.05 21.73
CA GLY A 59 -0.34 1.04 20.83
C GLY A 59 0.50 1.61 19.69
N ILE A 60 1.08 2.80 19.88
CA ILE A 60 1.79 3.53 18.83
C ILE A 60 3.30 3.52 19.10
N SER A 61 4.08 3.26 18.05
CA SER A 61 5.52 3.46 17.98
C SER A 61 5.85 4.36 16.81
N ILE A 62 6.76 5.34 17.00
CA ILE A 62 7.16 6.30 15.96
C ILE A 62 8.67 6.23 15.77
N PHE A 63 9.08 6.07 14.53
CA PHE A 63 10.47 6.16 14.09
C PHE A 63 10.64 7.43 13.25
N ASN A 64 11.62 8.23 13.63
CA ASN A 64 11.98 9.44 12.92
C ASN A 64 13.33 9.24 12.21
N ASP A 65 13.61 10.13 11.27
CA ASP A 65 14.91 10.20 10.59
C ASP A 65 15.29 8.92 9.82
N LEU A 66 14.30 8.16 9.33
CA LEU A 66 14.54 7.01 8.48
C LEU A 66 15.08 7.47 7.12
N ARG A 67 16.18 6.85 6.67
CA ARG A 67 16.86 7.23 5.42
C ARG A 67 15.95 6.95 4.22
N THR A 68 15.84 7.94 3.33
CA THR A 68 15.06 7.83 2.08
C THR A 68 15.86 8.43 0.93
N PRO A 69 15.57 8.04 -0.33
CA PRO A 69 16.06 8.77 -1.48
C PRO A 69 15.58 10.24 -1.47
N PRO A 70 16.24 11.12 -2.24
CA PRO A 70 15.82 12.50 -2.39
C PRO A 70 14.40 12.62 -2.94
N ILE A 71 13.68 13.65 -2.51
CA ILE A 71 12.31 13.93 -2.97
C ILE A 71 12.23 14.10 -4.49
N GLU A 72 13.29 14.60 -5.12
CA GLU A 72 13.39 14.80 -6.57
C GLU A 72 13.17 13.51 -7.36
N TYR A 73 13.49 12.33 -6.77
CA TYR A 73 13.28 11.03 -7.45
C TYR A 73 11.81 10.70 -7.63
N SER A 74 10.93 11.21 -6.75
CA SER A 74 9.47 11.05 -6.88
C SER A 74 8.81 12.15 -7.73
N MET A 75 9.50 13.28 -7.94
CA MET A 75 8.97 14.42 -8.67
C MET A 75 9.34 14.40 -10.16
N GLU A 76 10.37 13.66 -10.54
CA GLU A 76 10.85 13.54 -11.91
C GLU A 76 10.61 12.13 -12.45
N PRO A 77 9.96 11.97 -13.62
CA PRO A 77 9.83 10.66 -14.27
C PRO A 77 11.22 10.06 -14.54
N GLY A 78 11.43 8.82 -14.13
CA GLY A 78 12.72 8.13 -14.34
C GLY A 78 12.73 6.72 -13.75
N ASN A 79 13.87 6.04 -13.91
CA ASN A 79 14.06 4.66 -13.43
C ASN A 79 14.72 4.62 -12.04
N ARG A 80 14.70 5.72 -11.28
CA ARG A 80 15.26 5.78 -9.93
C ARG A 80 14.16 5.52 -8.92
N GLN A 81 14.39 4.55 -8.03
CA GLN A 81 13.47 4.25 -6.94
C GLN A 81 13.34 5.46 -6.01
N PRO A 82 12.13 6.00 -5.81
CA PRO A 82 11.91 7.21 -5.01
C PRO A 82 11.64 6.95 -3.53
N PHE A 83 11.76 5.73 -3.07
CA PHE A 83 11.52 5.30 -1.68
C PHE A 83 12.58 4.32 -1.21
N SER A 84 12.73 4.17 0.08
CA SER A 84 13.47 3.07 0.72
C SER A 84 12.47 2.04 1.24
N GLU A 85 12.85 0.76 1.20
CA GLU A 85 12.04 -0.33 1.70
C GLU A 85 12.57 -0.81 3.05
N TYR A 86 11.66 -0.99 4.00
CA TYR A 86 11.97 -1.45 5.36
C TYR A 86 11.16 -2.68 5.72
N ASP A 87 11.81 -3.58 6.46
CA ASP A 87 11.14 -4.68 7.14
C ASP A 87 10.78 -4.27 8.57
N ILE A 88 9.56 -4.62 8.99
CA ILE A 88 9.01 -4.30 10.30
C ILE A 88 8.68 -5.61 11.00
N ALA A 89 9.35 -5.90 12.12
CA ALA A 89 9.04 -7.04 12.97
C ALA A 89 8.36 -6.56 14.27
N VAL A 90 7.18 -7.09 14.57
CA VAL A 90 6.41 -6.75 15.77
C VAL A 90 6.22 -7.98 16.62
N SER A 91 6.55 -7.87 17.92
CA SER A 91 6.35 -8.94 18.89
C SER A 91 5.79 -8.40 20.20
N ALA A 92 4.89 -9.16 20.84
CA ALA A 92 4.34 -8.84 22.14
C ALA A 92 4.06 -10.12 22.93
N PRO A 93 4.22 -10.12 24.28
CA PRO A 93 3.92 -11.29 25.09
C PRO A 93 2.45 -11.73 24.95
N GLY A 94 2.22 -13.00 24.64
CA GLY A 94 0.89 -13.59 24.49
C GLY A 94 0.28 -13.41 23.10
N PHE A 95 1.04 -12.89 22.13
CA PHE A 95 0.62 -12.72 20.74
C PHE A 95 1.59 -13.40 19.77
N ASP A 96 1.09 -13.76 18.60
CA ASP A 96 1.92 -14.24 17.51
C ASP A 96 2.75 -13.08 16.91
N ASN A 97 3.97 -13.38 16.49
CA ASN A 97 4.84 -12.38 15.86
C ASN A 97 4.30 -12.02 14.47
N VAL A 98 4.39 -10.74 14.13
CA VAL A 98 4.04 -10.22 12.79
C VAL A 98 5.30 -9.66 12.15
N ASN A 99 5.61 -10.14 10.94
CA ASN A 99 6.69 -9.64 10.11
C ASN A 99 6.11 -9.04 8.83
N ILE A 100 6.49 -7.82 8.51
CA ILE A 100 6.05 -7.10 7.31
C ILE A 100 7.31 -6.74 6.53
N SER A 101 7.40 -7.16 5.29
CA SER A 101 8.53 -6.89 4.41
C SER A 101 8.11 -5.97 3.26
N GLY A 102 8.95 -5.01 2.91
CA GLY A 102 8.73 -4.12 1.78
C GLY A 102 7.89 -2.89 2.11
N SER A 103 7.97 -2.36 3.33
CA SER A 103 7.29 -1.10 3.67
C SER A 103 8.01 0.10 3.07
N ASP A 104 7.34 0.83 2.17
CA ASP A 104 7.88 2.00 1.48
C ASP A 104 7.95 3.24 2.38
N MET A 105 9.12 3.90 2.40
CA MET A 105 9.37 5.16 3.10
C MET A 105 9.78 6.24 2.12
N PHE A 106 9.00 7.31 2.07
CA PHE A 106 9.22 8.47 1.19
C PHE A 106 9.84 9.66 1.93
N SER A 107 10.58 10.48 1.19
CA SER A 107 11.18 11.71 1.70
C SER A 107 10.13 12.66 2.26
N GLY A 108 10.36 13.14 3.50
CA GLY A 108 9.51 14.11 4.18
C GLY A 108 8.18 13.59 4.69
N GLU A 109 7.77 12.38 4.29
CA GLU A 109 6.45 11.83 4.60
C GLU A 109 6.41 11.02 5.89
N LEU A 110 5.18 10.83 6.41
CA LEU A 110 4.86 9.92 7.49
C LEU A 110 4.16 8.68 6.93
N SER A 111 4.90 7.59 6.77
CA SER A 111 4.32 6.28 6.46
C SER A 111 3.59 5.74 7.69
N ILE A 112 2.45 5.08 7.49
CA ILE A 112 1.63 4.51 8.56
C ILE A 112 1.46 3.02 8.31
N GLN A 113 1.96 2.21 9.25
CA GLN A 113 1.77 0.77 9.24
C GLN A 113 0.83 0.37 10.37
N ASN A 114 -0.33 -0.18 10.01
CA ASN A 114 -1.25 -0.77 10.96
C ASN A 114 -0.96 -2.26 11.10
N VAL A 115 -0.82 -2.72 12.33
CA VAL A 115 -0.51 -4.10 12.68
C VAL A 115 -1.62 -4.65 13.59
N ARG A 116 -2.21 -5.77 13.19
CA ARG A 116 -3.14 -6.53 14.02
C ARG A 116 -2.48 -7.82 14.45
N MET A 117 -2.44 -8.07 15.75
CA MET A 117 -1.82 -9.26 16.33
C MET A 117 -2.91 -10.20 16.85
N SER A 118 -2.79 -11.48 16.48
CA SER A 118 -3.64 -12.56 17.00
C SER A 118 -3.07 -13.12 18.31
N ALA A 119 -3.92 -13.64 19.18
CA ALA A 119 -3.48 -14.35 20.37
C ALA A 119 -2.59 -15.54 19.97
N MET A 120 -1.57 -15.83 20.79
CA MET A 120 -0.55 -16.84 20.49
C MET A 120 -1.17 -18.22 20.24
N ASP A 121 -1.09 -18.68 19.00
CA ASP A 121 -1.45 -20.04 18.61
C ASP A 121 -0.32 -20.76 17.84
N SER A 122 0.90 -20.19 17.89
CA SER A 122 2.13 -20.68 17.23
C SER A 122 2.19 -20.39 15.72
N SER A 123 1.38 -19.51 15.19
CA SER A 123 1.48 -19.03 13.83
C SER A 123 2.45 -17.84 13.71
N GLN A 124 3.17 -17.77 12.59
CA GLN A 124 3.94 -16.57 12.21
C GLN A 124 3.21 -15.89 11.07
N ASN A 125 2.80 -14.65 11.29
CA ASN A 125 2.17 -13.85 10.26
C ASN A 125 3.22 -13.08 9.46
N ASN A 126 3.52 -13.55 8.25
CA ASN A 126 4.46 -12.90 7.34
C ASN A 126 3.65 -12.19 6.24
N ILE A 127 3.78 -10.89 6.17
CA ILE A 127 3.13 -10.05 5.16
C ILE A 127 4.24 -9.51 4.24
N VAL A 128 4.11 -9.76 2.95
CA VAL A 128 5.01 -9.20 1.94
C VAL A 128 4.24 -8.14 1.15
N ILE A 129 4.71 -6.90 1.20
CA ILE A 129 4.17 -5.81 0.38
C ILE A 129 4.85 -5.90 -0.98
N PRO A 130 4.09 -6.03 -2.09
CA PRO A 130 4.69 -6.02 -3.42
C PRO A 130 5.40 -4.71 -3.70
N VAL A 131 6.52 -4.80 -4.43
CA VAL A 131 7.29 -3.60 -4.82
C VAL A 131 6.42 -2.65 -5.64
N ASN A 132 6.45 -1.37 -5.30
CA ASN A 132 5.78 -0.33 -6.06
C ASN A 132 6.51 -0.12 -7.40
N THR A 133 5.80 -0.26 -8.53
CA THR A 133 6.35 -0.21 -9.89
C THR A 133 6.07 1.11 -10.62
N LEU A 134 5.63 2.17 -9.92
CA LEU A 134 5.36 3.47 -10.54
C LEU A 134 6.56 4.11 -11.24
N TYR A 135 7.77 3.69 -10.90
CA TYR A 135 9.03 4.22 -11.47
C TYR A 135 9.67 3.30 -12.53
N GLY A 136 9.11 2.13 -12.76
CA GLY A 136 9.64 1.12 -13.68
C GLY A 136 8.91 1.03 -15.01
N ASP A 137 9.09 -0.10 -15.68
CA ASP A 137 8.34 -0.44 -16.88
C ASP A 137 6.88 -0.73 -16.53
N TYR A 138 5.98 0.04 -17.08
CA TYR A 138 4.55 -0.18 -16.90
C TYR A 138 4.09 -1.37 -17.75
N PRO A 139 3.15 -2.17 -17.26
CA PRO A 139 2.51 -3.18 -18.08
C PRO A 139 1.83 -2.52 -19.30
N PRO A 140 1.77 -3.21 -20.44
CA PRO A 140 1.10 -2.67 -21.62
C PRO A 140 -0.36 -2.33 -21.29
N LYS A 141 -0.82 -1.18 -21.79
CA LYS A 141 -2.22 -0.79 -21.64
C LYS A 141 -3.10 -1.83 -22.34
N ILE A 142 -4.12 -2.29 -21.63
CA ILE A 142 -5.19 -3.09 -22.21
C ILE A 142 -6.12 -2.13 -22.98
N ASP A 143 -6.39 -2.42 -24.23
CA ASP A 143 -7.28 -1.60 -25.03
C ASP A 143 -8.68 -1.54 -24.41
N GLU A 144 -9.29 -0.37 -24.39
CA GLU A 144 -10.61 -0.18 -23.75
C GLU A 144 -11.70 -1.05 -24.40
N GLU A 145 -11.56 -1.40 -25.67
CA GLU A 145 -12.44 -2.32 -26.39
C GLU A 145 -12.37 -3.77 -25.86
N GLU A 146 -11.23 -4.19 -25.32
CA GLU A 146 -11.11 -5.51 -24.67
C GLU A 146 -11.80 -5.54 -23.32
N ILE A 147 -11.86 -4.40 -22.61
CA ILE A 147 -12.48 -4.27 -21.30
C ILE A 147 -13.98 -4.04 -21.43
N LYS A 148 -14.42 -3.30 -22.48
CA LYS A 148 -15.81 -2.93 -22.72
C LYS A 148 -16.18 -3.23 -24.18
N PRO A 149 -16.80 -4.38 -24.48
CA PRO A 149 -17.26 -4.67 -25.84
C PRO A 149 -18.24 -3.60 -26.31
N MET A 150 -17.95 -3.01 -27.48
CA MET A 150 -18.85 -2.04 -28.12
C MET A 150 -20.23 -2.65 -28.35
N GLY A 151 -21.26 -1.98 -27.88
CA GLY A 151 -22.66 -2.35 -28.16
C GLY A 151 -23.49 -2.81 -26.95
N GLN A 152 -22.92 -2.91 -25.75
CA GLN A 152 -23.65 -3.25 -24.52
C GLN A 152 -23.65 -2.15 -23.47
N SER A 153 -23.63 -0.89 -23.86
CA SER A 153 -23.72 0.21 -22.91
C SER A 153 -25.20 0.46 -22.52
N GLY A 154 -25.69 -0.27 -21.52
CA GLY A 154 -26.80 0.22 -20.75
C GLY A 154 -26.29 1.36 -19.86
N GLU A 155 -26.39 2.59 -20.28
CA GLU A 155 -26.17 3.74 -19.39
C GLU A 155 -27.22 3.73 -18.30
N ILE A 156 -26.79 3.54 -17.06
CA ILE A 156 -27.65 3.82 -15.91
C ILE A 156 -27.54 5.32 -15.64
N VAL A 157 -28.56 6.05 -16.04
CA VAL A 157 -28.67 7.48 -15.73
C VAL A 157 -29.25 7.59 -14.30
N LEU A 158 -28.40 7.97 -13.36
CA LEU A 158 -28.83 8.25 -11.97
C LEU A 158 -29.25 9.73 -11.88
N ASP A 159 -30.33 9.99 -11.16
CA ASP A 159 -30.81 11.34 -10.84
C ASP A 159 -29.91 12.10 -9.86
N ARG A 160 -28.98 11.37 -9.22
CA ARG A 160 -27.99 11.89 -8.27
C ARG A 160 -26.73 11.02 -8.26
N VAL A 161 -25.63 11.60 -7.84
CA VAL A 161 -24.38 10.85 -7.62
C VAL A 161 -24.58 9.94 -6.40
N VAL A 162 -24.38 8.63 -6.62
CA VAL A 162 -24.42 7.62 -5.56
C VAL A 162 -23.03 7.01 -5.44
N VAL A 163 -22.45 7.10 -4.26
CA VAL A 163 -21.16 6.45 -3.94
C VAL A 163 -21.47 5.14 -3.24
N PRO A 164 -21.05 3.97 -3.80
CA PRO A 164 -21.31 2.70 -3.16
C PRO A 164 -20.47 2.57 -1.87
N GLU A 165 -20.99 1.88 -0.88
CA GLU A 165 -20.23 1.57 0.34
C GLU A 165 -19.16 0.49 0.07
N ILE A 166 -19.51 -0.49 -0.75
CA ILE A 166 -18.67 -1.64 -1.11
C ILE A 166 -18.57 -1.72 -2.64
N VAL A 167 -17.40 -2.08 -3.12
CA VAL A 167 -17.15 -2.47 -4.51
C VAL A 167 -16.66 -3.90 -4.57
N VAL A 168 -16.96 -4.60 -5.65
CA VAL A 168 -16.46 -5.95 -5.92
C VAL A 168 -15.26 -5.83 -6.84
N VAL A 169 -14.12 -6.31 -6.38
CA VAL A 169 -12.88 -6.41 -7.17
C VAL A 169 -12.74 -7.83 -7.66
N HIS A 170 -12.75 -8.01 -8.96
CA HIS A 170 -12.55 -9.30 -9.62
C HIS A 170 -11.07 -9.48 -9.94
N ASP A 171 -10.46 -10.54 -9.39
CA ASP A 171 -9.03 -10.83 -9.51
C ASP A 171 -8.73 -11.69 -10.75
N GLY A 172 -9.00 -11.15 -11.92
CA GLY A 172 -8.76 -11.83 -13.18
C GLY A 172 -9.38 -11.15 -14.39
N PRO A 173 -9.26 -11.75 -15.57
CA PRO A 173 -9.93 -11.27 -16.76
C PRO A 173 -11.46 -11.21 -16.56
N PRO A 174 -12.17 -10.23 -17.12
CA PRO A 174 -13.59 -9.96 -16.83
C PRO A 174 -14.55 -11.15 -17.08
N LYS A 175 -14.12 -12.15 -17.84
CA LYS A 175 -14.92 -13.34 -18.17
C LYS A 175 -14.47 -14.60 -17.45
N ASP A 176 -13.48 -14.52 -16.59
CA ASP A 176 -12.98 -15.64 -15.83
C ASP A 176 -13.92 -15.91 -14.64
N THR A 177 -14.72 -16.96 -14.74
CA THR A 177 -15.66 -17.35 -13.68
C THR A 177 -15.00 -18.07 -12.50
N GLU A 178 -13.75 -18.48 -12.65
CA GLU A 178 -12.98 -19.16 -11.62
C GLU A 178 -12.15 -18.17 -10.76
N ALA A 179 -12.01 -16.92 -11.21
CA ALA A 179 -11.27 -15.91 -10.48
C ALA A 179 -12.02 -15.42 -9.23
N ASP A 180 -11.26 -15.11 -8.17
CA ASP A 180 -11.80 -14.68 -6.89
C ASP A 180 -12.42 -13.27 -6.97
N ASN A 181 -13.47 -13.07 -6.17
CA ASN A 181 -14.11 -11.78 -6.01
C ASN A 181 -13.90 -11.27 -4.57
N TYR A 182 -13.32 -10.08 -4.45
CA TYR A 182 -13.08 -9.42 -3.17
C TYR A 182 -14.08 -8.29 -2.95
N TYR A 183 -14.75 -8.30 -1.79
CA TYR A 183 -15.68 -7.24 -1.36
C TYR A 183 -14.93 -6.25 -0.48
N VAL A 184 -14.63 -5.07 -1.03
CA VAL A 184 -13.84 -4.05 -0.36
C VAL A 184 -14.63 -2.76 -0.19
N THR A 185 -14.35 -1.98 0.87
CA THR A 185 -14.99 -0.68 0.99
C THR A 185 -14.54 0.24 -0.14
N TYR A 186 -15.46 1.07 -0.66
CA TYR A 186 -15.11 2.02 -1.72
C TYR A 186 -13.93 2.91 -1.33
N LYS A 187 -13.89 3.35 -0.07
CA LYS A 187 -12.80 4.16 0.46
C LYS A 187 -11.45 3.45 0.38
N ASP A 188 -11.38 2.19 0.76
CA ASP A 188 -10.11 1.45 0.77
C ASP A 188 -9.68 1.07 -0.66
N TYR A 189 -10.63 0.78 -1.54
CA TYR A 189 -10.39 0.63 -2.97
C TYR A 189 -9.74 1.89 -3.57
N ILE A 190 -10.34 3.08 -3.34
CA ILE A 190 -9.80 4.34 -3.86
C ILE A 190 -8.41 4.65 -3.28
N LYS A 191 -8.16 4.38 -2.01
CA LYS A 191 -6.83 4.53 -1.41
C LYS A 191 -5.80 3.62 -2.07
N ASN A 192 -6.16 2.35 -2.30
CA ASN A 192 -5.28 1.37 -2.92
C ASN A 192 -4.91 1.80 -4.35
N VAL A 193 -5.90 2.15 -5.17
CA VAL A 193 -5.67 2.63 -6.53
C VAL A 193 -4.82 3.90 -6.53
N ALA A 194 -5.16 4.89 -5.68
CA ALA A 194 -4.40 6.14 -5.61
C ALA A 194 -2.95 5.90 -5.21
N SER A 195 -2.68 5.03 -4.22
CA SER A 195 -1.31 4.71 -3.80
C SER A 195 -0.50 3.95 -4.86
N SER A 196 -1.17 3.34 -5.84
CA SER A 196 -0.54 2.66 -6.97
C SER A 196 -0.30 3.57 -8.19
N GLU A 197 -0.87 4.79 -8.19
CA GLU A 197 -0.79 5.72 -9.33
C GLU A 197 -0.03 7.00 -9.01
N ILE A 198 0.00 7.44 -7.76
CA ILE A 198 0.57 8.72 -7.34
C ILE A 198 1.35 8.60 -6.04
N TYR A 199 2.40 9.41 -5.89
CA TYR A 199 3.19 9.46 -4.66
C TYR A 199 2.63 10.49 -3.66
N SER A 200 2.75 10.19 -2.38
CA SER A 200 2.37 11.08 -1.28
C SER A 200 3.16 12.40 -1.26
N THR A 201 4.34 12.40 -1.88
CA THR A 201 5.23 13.57 -2.03
C THR A 201 4.75 14.61 -3.06
N TRP A 202 3.76 14.26 -3.89
CA TRP A 202 3.24 15.21 -4.88
C TRP A 202 2.45 16.35 -4.23
N PRO A 203 2.35 17.53 -4.90
CA PRO A 203 1.55 18.64 -4.38
C PRO A 203 0.11 18.19 -4.08
N ARG A 204 -0.40 18.63 -2.93
CA ARG A 204 -1.73 18.23 -2.44
C ARG A 204 -2.84 18.40 -3.49
N GLN A 205 -2.82 19.50 -4.24
CA GLN A 205 -3.81 19.78 -5.28
C GLN A 205 -3.74 18.76 -6.42
N THR A 206 -2.54 18.27 -6.76
CA THR A 206 -2.34 17.23 -7.74
C THR A 206 -2.90 15.89 -7.24
N ILE A 207 -2.65 15.55 -5.98
CA ILE A 207 -3.21 14.34 -5.35
C ILE A 207 -4.75 14.41 -5.33
N GLU A 208 -5.32 15.52 -4.89
CA GLU A 208 -6.78 15.72 -4.86
C GLU A 208 -7.41 15.60 -6.25
N ALA A 209 -6.81 16.20 -7.28
CA ALA A 209 -7.29 16.10 -8.66
C ALA A 209 -7.26 14.67 -9.18
N ASN A 210 -6.16 13.94 -8.94
CA ASN A 210 -6.03 12.54 -9.31
C ASN A 210 -7.05 11.65 -8.60
N VAL A 211 -7.22 11.80 -7.28
CA VAL A 211 -8.22 11.05 -6.51
C VAL A 211 -9.62 11.27 -7.06
N LEU A 212 -9.99 12.52 -7.42
CA LEU A 212 -11.29 12.81 -8.04
C LEU A 212 -11.44 12.16 -9.42
N ALA A 213 -10.39 12.11 -10.22
CA ALA A 213 -10.38 11.41 -11.50
C ALA A 213 -10.56 9.90 -11.31
N ILE A 214 -9.83 9.29 -10.38
CA ILE A 214 -9.97 7.86 -10.01
C ILE A 214 -11.40 7.57 -9.55
N MET A 215 -11.97 8.39 -8.66
CA MET A 215 -13.35 8.25 -8.20
C MET A 215 -14.34 8.30 -9.35
N SER A 216 -14.21 9.26 -10.25
CA SER A 216 -15.09 9.42 -11.41
C SER A 216 -15.00 8.23 -12.36
N PHE A 217 -13.80 7.75 -12.63
CA PHE A 217 -13.58 6.54 -13.44
C PHE A 217 -14.19 5.31 -12.79
N THR A 218 -13.96 5.12 -11.49
CA THR A 218 -14.49 3.97 -10.74
C THR A 218 -16.02 3.97 -10.71
N LEU A 219 -16.64 5.12 -10.42
CA LEU A 219 -18.10 5.23 -10.40
C LEU A 219 -18.68 4.96 -11.79
N ASN A 220 -18.06 5.46 -12.85
CA ASN A 220 -18.48 5.12 -14.22
C ASN A 220 -18.44 3.59 -14.43
N ARG A 221 -17.35 2.92 -14.04
CA ARG A 221 -17.25 1.45 -14.19
C ARG A 221 -18.28 0.70 -13.36
N VAL A 222 -18.46 1.06 -12.10
CA VAL A 222 -19.47 0.45 -11.21
C VAL A 222 -20.87 0.52 -11.83
N TYR A 223 -21.26 1.66 -12.38
CA TYR A 223 -22.62 1.86 -12.89
C TYR A 223 -22.80 1.47 -14.36
N THR A 224 -21.74 1.34 -15.14
CA THR A 224 -21.83 0.88 -16.53
C THR A 224 -21.51 -0.60 -16.71
N CYS A 225 -20.76 -1.22 -15.78
CA CYS A 225 -20.40 -2.64 -15.86
C CYS A 225 -21.35 -3.56 -15.07
N LEU A 226 -22.34 -3.02 -14.35
CA LEU A 226 -23.32 -3.81 -13.58
C LEU A 226 -24.35 -4.57 -14.43
N LEU A 227 -24.13 -4.70 -15.74
CA LEU A 227 -24.99 -5.46 -16.64
C LEU A 227 -24.40 -6.82 -17.04
N TYR A 228 -23.56 -7.38 -16.20
CA TYR A 228 -23.05 -8.73 -16.35
C TYR A 228 -23.59 -9.66 -15.27
#